data_1c15b81f91576ef7c775169bcb3cc3e5
#
_entry.id   1c15b81f91576ef7c775169bcb3cc3e5
#
_cell.length_a   1.000
_cell.length_b   1.000
_cell.length_c   1.000
_cell.angle_alpha   90.00
_cell.angle_beta   90.00
_cell.angle_gamma   90.00
#
_symmetry.space_group_name_H-M   'P 1'
#
loop_
_entity.id
_entity.type
_entity.pdbx_description
1 polymer ?
#
loop_
_entity_poly.entity_id
_entity_poly.type
_entity_poly.pdbx_seq_one_letter_code
_entity_poly.pdbx_strand_id
1 'polypeptide(L)'
;MSDAALPHKAPSTHAPTAGFIRRALDSDVFYSFRRSRLTMVAAIVTLLFFLLAVAAPLIAVQNPFDPSELQLINSRIAPLWTADGQSPFLLGTDEQGRDVLSAILYGLRISLIVGILGVVFSGALGIALGLIAGYFGGAIDALIMRIADVQLTFPAILIALLVNGVAKSLFGNRLDAMSTLVVLVIAIGLSFWVQYARTVRGSVMVEKNKDYVAAAQLIGLPAPVIMLRHVLPNTMGPILVIATINLALAIITEATLSFLGAGMPDTMPSLGTLIRIGNNYLFAGEWWIVAFPGLALAALILSSNLLGDWLRDALNPKLR
;
A
#
# COMPACT_ATOMS: atom_id res chain seq x y z
N MET A 1 -43.14 31.61 52.71
CA MET A 1 -43.45 32.77 51.92
C MET A 1 -42.68 32.62 50.63
N SER A 2 -43.40 32.37 49.63
CA SER A 2 -43.07 32.30 48.18
C SER A 2 -41.87 31.42 47.76
N ASP A 3 -42.14 30.13 47.63
CA ASP A 3 -41.33 29.18 46.83
C ASP A 3 -41.53 29.49 45.35
N ALA A 4 -40.51 30.05 44.69
CA ALA A 4 -40.49 30.17 43.25
C ALA A 4 -39.88 28.88 42.66
N ALA A 5 -40.75 28.00 42.20
CA ALA A 5 -40.37 26.79 41.47
C ALA A 5 -39.67 27.16 40.14
N LEU A 6 -38.42 26.76 39.97
CA LEU A 6 -37.68 26.87 38.71
C LEU A 6 -38.32 25.95 37.66
N PRO A 7 -38.52 26.43 36.42
CA PRO A 7 -39.12 25.60 35.35
C PRO A 7 -38.17 24.48 34.96
N HIS A 8 -38.65 23.24 35.08
CA HIS A 8 -38.05 22.03 34.51
C HIS A 8 -37.89 22.21 33.00
N LYS A 9 -36.67 22.32 32.53
CA LYS A 9 -36.34 22.32 31.11
C LYS A 9 -36.59 20.90 30.58
N ALA A 10 -37.63 20.75 29.73
CA ALA A 10 -37.94 19.49 29.06
C ALA A 10 -36.74 18.97 28.27
N PRO A 11 -36.50 17.64 28.22
CA PRO A 11 -35.39 17.07 27.45
C PRO A 11 -35.65 17.35 25.96
N SER A 12 -34.67 17.97 25.32
CA SER A 12 -34.68 18.26 23.90
C SER A 12 -34.91 16.98 23.08
N THR A 13 -35.93 16.98 22.26
CA THR A 13 -36.29 15.99 21.26
C THR A 13 -35.06 15.60 20.43
N HIS A 14 -34.88 14.29 20.28
CA HIS A 14 -33.86 13.69 19.43
C HIS A 14 -33.83 14.33 18.06
N ALA A 15 -32.71 14.98 17.71
CA ALA A 15 -32.42 15.38 16.35
C ALA A 15 -32.35 14.13 15.47
N PRO A 16 -32.90 14.17 14.24
CA PRO A 16 -32.90 13.01 13.35
C PRO A 16 -31.47 12.55 13.11
N THR A 17 -31.25 11.23 13.16
CA THR A 17 -29.98 10.58 12.90
C THR A 17 -29.46 11.01 11.53
N ALA A 18 -28.58 12.00 11.49
CA ALA A 18 -27.88 12.34 10.27
C ALA A 18 -27.22 11.08 9.71
N GLY A 19 -27.50 10.73 8.45
CA GLY A 19 -26.98 9.54 7.80
C GLY A 19 -25.44 9.50 7.91
N PHE A 20 -24.89 8.29 7.92
CA PHE A 20 -23.43 8.04 8.06
C PHE A 20 -22.57 8.97 7.16
N ILE A 21 -23.03 9.20 5.94
CA ILE A 21 -22.39 10.11 4.96
C ILE A 21 -22.31 11.56 5.49
N ARG A 22 -23.40 12.06 6.09
CA ARG A 22 -23.44 13.44 6.60
C ARG A 22 -22.54 13.62 7.82
N ARG A 23 -22.45 12.62 8.71
CA ARG A 23 -21.50 12.63 9.83
C ARG A 23 -20.05 12.56 9.37
N ALA A 24 -19.76 11.80 8.30
CA ALA A 24 -18.43 11.73 7.70
C ALA A 24 -18.04 13.07 7.05
N LEU A 25 -18.97 13.74 6.36
CA LEU A 25 -18.75 15.04 5.72
C LEU A 25 -18.61 16.20 6.73
N ASP A 26 -19.26 16.11 7.88
CA ASP A 26 -19.19 17.10 8.97
C ASP A 26 -18.03 16.82 9.95
N SER A 27 -17.19 15.80 9.66
CA SER A 27 -16.04 15.47 10.51
C SER A 27 -14.88 16.46 10.34
N ASP A 28 -14.15 16.73 11.43
CA ASP A 28 -12.93 17.56 11.41
C ASP A 28 -11.88 17.03 10.42
N VAL A 29 -11.88 15.72 10.20
CA VAL A 29 -11.03 15.03 9.22
C VAL A 29 -11.34 15.51 7.80
N PHE A 30 -12.63 15.57 7.44
CA PHE A 30 -13.04 16.03 6.11
C PHE A 30 -12.81 17.54 5.91
N TYR A 31 -12.99 18.32 6.96
CA TYR A 31 -12.66 19.75 6.93
C TYR A 31 -11.16 19.97 6.71
N SER A 32 -10.28 19.24 7.43
CA SER A 32 -8.83 19.26 7.25
C SER A 32 -8.43 18.86 5.82
N PHE A 33 -9.08 17.81 5.26
CA PHE A 33 -8.87 17.38 3.88
C PHE A 33 -9.13 18.49 2.86
N ARG A 34 -10.28 19.13 2.96
CA ARG A 34 -10.67 20.20 2.01
C ARG A 34 -9.80 21.47 2.11
N ARG A 35 -9.17 21.71 3.25
CA ARG A 35 -8.30 22.87 3.46
C ARG A 35 -6.92 22.71 2.83
N SER A 36 -6.44 21.48 2.66
CA SER A 36 -5.14 21.19 2.05
C SER A 36 -5.28 20.92 0.55
N ARG A 37 -4.93 21.89 -0.28
CA ARG A 37 -4.92 21.75 -1.75
C ARG A 37 -3.99 20.62 -2.19
N LEU A 38 -2.83 20.48 -1.53
CA LEU A 38 -1.85 19.46 -1.83
C LEU A 38 -2.42 18.06 -1.60
N THR A 39 -3.11 17.85 -0.47
CA THR A 39 -3.77 16.57 -0.14
C THR A 39 -4.89 16.24 -1.12
N MET A 40 -5.68 17.23 -1.54
CA MET A 40 -6.73 17.03 -2.54
C MET A 40 -6.14 16.58 -3.89
N VAL A 41 -5.07 17.25 -4.35
CA VAL A 41 -4.37 16.85 -5.59
C VAL A 41 -3.80 15.44 -5.45
N ALA A 42 -3.14 15.13 -4.33
CA ALA A 42 -2.61 13.80 -4.07
C ALA A 42 -3.71 12.72 -4.09
N ALA A 43 -4.87 13.01 -3.47
CA ALA A 43 -6.01 12.09 -3.48
C ALA A 43 -6.57 11.87 -4.88
N ILE A 44 -6.71 12.94 -5.68
CA ILE A 44 -7.18 12.84 -7.07
C ILE A 44 -6.20 12.03 -7.90
N VAL A 45 -4.90 12.29 -7.78
CA VAL A 45 -3.86 11.56 -8.53
C VAL A 45 -3.83 10.09 -8.14
N THR A 46 -3.86 9.78 -6.84
CA THR A 46 -3.90 8.38 -6.37
C THR A 46 -5.16 7.68 -6.87
N LEU A 47 -6.33 8.32 -6.73
CA LEU A 47 -7.59 7.75 -7.22
C LEU A 47 -7.55 7.53 -8.73
N LEU A 48 -7.01 8.48 -9.48
CA LEU A 48 -6.84 8.36 -10.93
C LEU A 48 -5.98 7.15 -11.29
N PHE A 49 -4.84 6.95 -10.63
CA PHE A 49 -4.00 5.78 -10.84
C PHE A 49 -4.72 4.47 -10.52
N PHE A 50 -5.50 4.41 -9.45
CA PHE A 50 -6.33 3.24 -9.14
C PHE A 50 -7.37 2.97 -10.24
N LEU A 51 -8.07 4.01 -10.68
CA LEU A 51 -9.08 3.89 -11.74
C LEU A 51 -8.44 3.47 -13.07
N LEU A 52 -7.31 4.04 -13.44
CA LEU A 52 -6.55 3.68 -14.64
C LEU A 52 -6.06 2.24 -14.59
N ALA A 53 -5.57 1.77 -13.42
CA ALA A 53 -5.15 0.38 -13.24
C ALA A 53 -6.32 -0.61 -13.40
N VAL A 54 -7.51 -0.28 -12.88
CA VAL A 54 -8.71 -1.11 -13.04
C VAL A 54 -9.22 -1.07 -14.48
N ALA A 55 -9.25 0.12 -15.09
CA ALA A 55 -9.74 0.34 -16.44
C ALA A 55 -8.71 -0.03 -17.52
N ALA A 56 -7.50 -0.45 -17.17
CA ALA A 56 -6.44 -0.79 -18.13
C ALA A 56 -6.92 -1.68 -19.30
N PRO A 57 -7.67 -2.78 -19.08
CA PRO A 57 -8.16 -3.62 -20.19
C PRO A 57 -9.15 -2.93 -21.14
N LEU A 58 -9.76 -1.82 -20.72
CA LEU A 58 -10.75 -1.07 -21.49
C LEU A 58 -10.14 0.11 -22.26
N ILE A 59 -9.03 0.66 -21.75
CA ILE A 59 -8.41 1.89 -22.28
C ILE A 59 -7.18 1.57 -23.12
N ALA A 60 -6.47 0.49 -22.80
CA ALA A 60 -5.24 0.10 -23.51
C ALA A 60 -5.51 -0.21 -24.97
N VAL A 61 -4.61 0.26 -25.84
CA VAL A 61 -4.67 -0.01 -27.29
C VAL A 61 -4.41 -1.48 -27.60
N GLN A 62 -3.58 -2.14 -26.79
CA GLN A 62 -3.24 -3.55 -26.89
C GLN A 62 -3.00 -4.15 -25.49
N ASN A 63 -3.11 -5.48 -25.37
CA ASN A 63 -2.71 -6.17 -24.16
C ASN A 63 -1.18 -6.44 -24.18
N PRO A 64 -0.36 -5.71 -23.42
CA PRO A 64 1.09 -5.86 -23.45
C PRO A 64 1.58 -7.19 -22.86
N PHE A 65 0.69 -7.99 -22.25
CA PHE A 65 0.97 -9.30 -21.68
C PHE A 65 0.61 -10.47 -22.62
N ASP A 66 -0.03 -10.19 -23.73
CA ASP A 66 -0.39 -11.18 -24.73
C ASP A 66 0.61 -11.14 -25.93
N PRO A 67 1.51 -12.15 -26.06
CA PRO A 67 2.47 -12.16 -27.14
C PRO A 67 1.84 -12.16 -28.54
N SER A 68 0.58 -12.59 -28.69
CA SER A 68 -0.11 -12.62 -29.98
C SER A 68 -0.49 -11.23 -30.51
N GLU A 69 -0.62 -10.25 -29.61
CA GLU A 69 -0.91 -8.85 -29.96
C GLU A 69 0.37 -8.05 -30.25
N LEU A 70 1.56 -8.59 -29.94
CA LEU A 70 2.83 -7.89 -30.09
C LEU A 70 3.38 -8.08 -31.53
N GLN A 71 3.73 -6.97 -32.16
CA GLN A 71 4.31 -6.95 -33.48
C GLN A 71 5.69 -6.32 -33.46
N LEU A 72 6.73 -7.12 -33.68
CA LEU A 72 8.13 -6.66 -33.69
C LEU A 72 8.42 -5.57 -34.72
N ILE A 73 7.60 -5.49 -35.79
CA ILE A 73 7.71 -4.42 -36.77
C ILE A 73 7.44 -3.04 -36.19
N ASN A 74 6.67 -3.00 -35.07
CA ASN A 74 6.38 -1.77 -34.35
C ASN A 74 7.39 -1.52 -33.22
N SER A 75 8.55 -2.21 -33.21
CA SER A 75 9.57 -2.04 -32.18
C SER A 75 10.16 -0.63 -32.21
N ARG A 76 10.25 0.01 -31.03
CA ARG A 76 10.96 1.26 -30.78
C ARG A 76 10.47 2.46 -31.60
N ILE A 77 9.18 2.51 -31.90
CA ILE A 77 8.54 3.68 -32.52
C ILE A 77 8.55 4.82 -31.49
N ALA A 78 8.98 6.00 -31.94
CA ALA A 78 9.04 7.21 -31.12
C ALA A 78 7.62 7.72 -30.75
N PRO A 79 7.48 8.57 -29.71
CA PRO A 79 6.20 9.17 -29.32
C PRO A 79 5.52 9.92 -30.46
N LEU A 80 4.18 9.88 -30.50
CA LEU A 80 3.36 10.39 -31.61
C LEU A 80 3.66 11.84 -32.01
N TRP A 81 4.11 12.69 -31.08
CA TRP A 81 4.42 14.10 -31.34
C TRP A 81 5.83 14.34 -31.90
N THR A 82 6.61 13.31 -32.13
CA THR A 82 7.94 13.39 -32.76
C THR A 82 7.83 13.14 -34.27
N ALA A 83 8.88 13.47 -35.03
CA ALA A 83 8.90 13.30 -36.46
C ALA A 83 8.73 11.83 -36.91
N ASP A 84 9.25 10.90 -36.08
CA ASP A 84 9.21 9.45 -36.33
C ASP A 84 8.04 8.74 -35.65
N GLY A 85 7.13 9.51 -35.03
CA GLY A 85 5.98 9.00 -34.30
C GLY A 85 4.91 8.43 -35.22
N GLN A 86 4.24 7.36 -34.79
CA GLN A 86 3.19 6.69 -35.55
C GLN A 86 1.94 6.43 -34.72
N SER A 87 0.76 6.67 -35.30
CA SER A 87 -0.51 6.28 -34.70
C SER A 87 -0.66 4.76 -34.71
N PRO A 88 -1.20 4.11 -33.65
CA PRO A 88 -1.91 4.70 -32.52
C PRO A 88 -1.02 4.96 -31.26
N PHE A 89 0.29 4.82 -31.32
CA PHE A 89 1.23 4.79 -30.20
C PHE A 89 1.51 6.19 -29.62
N LEU A 90 0.66 6.62 -28.67
CA LEU A 90 0.75 7.97 -28.10
C LEU A 90 2.11 8.23 -27.43
N LEU A 91 2.61 7.34 -26.59
CA LEU A 91 3.89 7.46 -25.87
C LEU A 91 5.03 6.68 -26.56
N GLY A 92 4.80 6.17 -27.79
CA GLY A 92 5.73 5.32 -28.50
C GLY A 92 5.64 3.85 -28.08
N THR A 93 6.60 3.04 -28.54
CA THR A 93 6.67 1.60 -28.25
C THR A 93 8.03 1.21 -27.67
N ASP A 94 8.08 0.02 -27.04
CA ASP A 94 9.31 -0.58 -26.52
C ASP A 94 9.99 -1.53 -27.56
N GLU A 95 11.02 -2.27 -27.10
CA GLU A 95 11.78 -3.19 -27.95
C GLU A 95 10.97 -4.39 -28.45
N GLN A 96 9.85 -4.73 -27.80
CA GLN A 96 8.96 -5.82 -28.22
C GLN A 96 7.76 -5.33 -29.06
N GLY A 97 7.70 -4.02 -29.36
CA GLY A 97 6.57 -3.40 -30.04
C GLY A 97 5.34 -3.21 -29.14
N ARG A 98 5.51 -3.22 -27.81
CA ARG A 98 4.44 -2.92 -26.85
C ARG A 98 4.22 -1.42 -26.81
N ASP A 99 2.97 -0.98 -26.89
CA ASP A 99 2.59 0.41 -26.63
C ASP A 99 2.95 0.79 -25.20
N VAL A 100 3.78 1.82 -25.03
CA VAL A 100 4.29 2.27 -23.74
C VAL A 100 3.16 2.71 -22.81
N LEU A 101 2.11 3.37 -23.31
CA LEU A 101 0.97 3.77 -22.50
C LEU A 101 0.22 2.54 -21.96
N SER A 102 -0.08 1.58 -22.83
CA SER A 102 -0.72 0.32 -22.44
C SER A 102 0.14 -0.45 -21.43
N ALA A 103 1.45 -0.51 -21.65
CA ALA A 103 2.40 -1.15 -20.73
C ALA A 103 2.40 -0.47 -19.35
N ILE A 104 2.34 0.86 -19.30
CA ILE A 104 2.23 1.62 -18.04
C ILE A 104 0.92 1.29 -17.32
N LEU A 105 -0.22 1.25 -18.01
CA LEU A 105 -1.53 0.96 -17.41
C LEU A 105 -1.56 -0.44 -16.78
N TYR A 106 -1.05 -1.44 -17.49
CA TYR A 106 -0.97 -2.81 -16.99
C TYR A 106 0.12 -2.97 -15.92
N GLY A 107 1.30 -2.34 -16.09
CA GLY A 107 2.37 -2.34 -15.11
C GLY A 107 1.96 -1.69 -13.80
N LEU A 108 1.20 -0.59 -13.86
CA LEU A 108 0.60 0.08 -12.71
C LEU A 108 -0.33 -0.87 -11.91
N ARG A 109 -1.14 -1.66 -12.62
CA ARG A 109 -2.00 -2.68 -12.00
C ARG A 109 -1.19 -3.69 -11.20
N ILE A 110 -0.10 -4.20 -11.77
CA ILE A 110 0.79 -5.15 -11.09
C ILE A 110 1.45 -4.53 -9.86
N SER A 111 2.06 -3.35 -10.01
CA SER A 111 2.72 -2.65 -8.90
C SER A 111 1.75 -2.35 -7.75
N LEU A 112 0.51 -1.96 -8.04
CA LEU A 112 -0.53 -1.73 -7.02
C LEU A 112 -0.97 -3.04 -6.35
N ILE A 113 -1.18 -4.12 -7.10
CA ILE A 113 -1.56 -5.42 -6.53
C ILE A 113 -0.47 -5.93 -5.58
N VAL A 114 0.80 -5.92 -6.01
CA VAL A 114 1.91 -6.37 -5.16
C VAL A 114 2.06 -5.47 -3.94
N GLY A 115 1.98 -4.15 -4.10
CA GLY A 115 2.06 -3.19 -2.99
C GLY A 115 0.97 -3.40 -1.96
N ILE A 116 -0.30 -3.48 -2.39
CA ILE A 116 -1.46 -3.68 -1.49
C ILE A 116 -1.38 -5.04 -0.80
N LEU A 117 -1.16 -6.13 -1.54
CA LEU A 117 -1.08 -7.46 -0.94
C LEU A 117 0.12 -7.59 0.00
N GLY A 118 1.27 -6.96 -0.32
CA GLY A 118 2.44 -6.88 0.57
C GLY A 118 2.11 -6.17 1.89
N VAL A 119 1.40 -5.04 1.84
CA VAL A 119 0.93 -4.30 3.03
C VAL A 119 -0.08 -5.13 3.84
N VAL A 120 -1.04 -5.78 3.18
CA VAL A 120 -2.01 -6.64 3.86
C VAL A 120 -1.32 -7.81 4.55
N PHE A 121 -0.38 -8.47 3.88
CA PHE A 121 0.36 -9.58 4.47
C PHE A 121 1.25 -9.13 5.65
N SER A 122 2.03 -8.04 5.49
CA SER A 122 2.86 -7.49 6.56
C SER A 122 2.02 -7.00 7.74
N GLY A 123 0.89 -6.35 7.46
CA GLY A 123 -0.07 -5.92 8.47
C GLY A 123 -0.66 -7.11 9.24
N ALA A 124 -1.18 -8.12 8.54
CA ALA A 124 -1.76 -9.31 9.16
C ALA A 124 -0.75 -10.02 10.09
N LEU A 125 0.46 -10.26 9.59
CA LEU A 125 1.52 -10.90 10.35
C LEU A 125 1.97 -10.04 11.55
N GLY A 126 2.23 -8.75 11.32
CA GLY A 126 2.69 -7.83 12.36
C GLY A 126 1.63 -7.56 13.42
N ILE A 127 0.36 -7.41 13.03
CA ILE A 127 -0.77 -7.24 13.97
C ILE A 127 -0.89 -8.49 14.85
N ALA A 128 -0.89 -9.69 14.25
CA ALA A 128 -1.00 -10.93 15.02
C ALA A 128 0.13 -11.07 16.03
N LEU A 129 1.38 -10.90 15.60
CA LEU A 129 2.55 -11.02 16.47
C LEU A 129 2.62 -9.89 17.51
N GLY A 130 2.25 -8.65 17.14
CA GLY A 130 2.19 -7.52 18.04
C GLY A 130 1.11 -7.66 19.12
N LEU A 131 -0.08 -8.18 18.78
CA LEU A 131 -1.15 -8.51 19.72
C LEU A 131 -0.68 -9.56 20.73
N ILE A 132 -0.10 -10.65 20.25
CA ILE A 132 0.41 -11.74 21.10
C ILE A 132 1.50 -11.23 22.04
N ALA A 133 2.50 -10.52 21.52
CA ALA A 133 3.59 -9.97 22.30
C ALA A 133 3.10 -8.98 23.36
N GLY A 134 2.25 -8.01 22.97
CA GLY A 134 1.74 -6.97 23.87
C GLY A 134 0.79 -7.50 24.95
N TYR A 135 -0.07 -8.46 24.61
CA TYR A 135 -1.07 -9.00 25.52
C TYR A 135 -0.45 -9.94 26.57
N PHE A 136 0.30 -10.96 26.12
CA PHE A 136 0.88 -11.96 27.02
C PHE A 136 2.14 -11.44 27.76
N GLY A 137 2.98 -10.65 27.07
CA GLY A 137 4.21 -10.14 27.69
C GLY A 137 5.25 -11.23 27.96
N GLY A 138 6.16 -10.95 28.92
CA GLY A 138 7.14 -11.94 29.40
C GLY A 138 8.04 -12.54 28.32
N ALA A 139 8.24 -13.86 28.37
CA ALA A 139 9.13 -14.57 27.46
C ALA A 139 8.63 -14.56 26.00
N ILE A 140 7.32 -14.58 25.77
CA ILE A 140 6.71 -14.51 24.43
C ILE A 140 7.04 -13.18 23.78
N ASP A 141 6.83 -12.07 24.49
CA ASP A 141 7.18 -10.74 24.06
C ASP A 141 8.69 -10.63 23.76
N ALA A 142 9.52 -11.10 24.69
CA ALA A 142 10.97 -11.06 24.54
C ALA A 142 11.44 -11.83 23.28
N LEU A 143 10.86 -13.01 23.00
CA LEU A 143 11.20 -13.81 21.82
C LEU A 143 10.80 -13.09 20.51
N ILE A 144 9.53 -12.63 20.41
CA ILE A 144 9.03 -11.97 19.20
C ILE A 144 9.83 -10.70 18.94
N MET A 145 10.07 -9.88 19.96
CA MET A 145 10.82 -8.64 19.80
C MET A 145 12.30 -8.90 19.49
N ARG A 146 12.90 -9.98 20.00
CA ARG A 146 14.27 -10.35 19.66
C ARG A 146 14.41 -10.71 18.17
N ILE A 147 13.46 -11.48 17.63
CA ILE A 147 13.41 -11.77 16.19
C ILE A 147 13.24 -10.48 15.39
N ALA A 148 12.35 -9.59 15.83
CA ALA A 148 12.13 -8.30 15.21
C ALA A 148 13.39 -7.41 15.24
N ASP A 149 14.13 -7.40 16.36
CA ASP A 149 15.37 -6.64 16.51
C ASP A 149 16.46 -7.14 15.56
N VAL A 150 16.63 -8.45 15.47
CA VAL A 150 17.58 -9.07 14.53
C VAL A 150 17.23 -8.70 13.10
N GLN A 151 15.95 -8.78 12.75
CA GLN A 151 15.53 -8.44 11.38
C GLN A 151 15.78 -6.97 11.04
N LEU A 152 15.59 -6.03 11.97
CA LEU A 152 15.83 -4.61 11.72
C LEU A 152 17.31 -4.24 11.56
N THR A 153 18.24 -5.14 11.87
CA THR A 153 19.67 -4.92 11.56
C THR A 153 19.95 -5.03 10.06
N PHE A 154 19.06 -5.68 9.31
CA PHE A 154 19.18 -5.82 7.86
C PHE A 154 18.28 -4.81 7.13
N PRO A 155 18.77 -4.15 6.06
CA PRO A 155 17.94 -3.36 5.18
C PRO A 155 16.80 -4.21 4.59
N ALA A 156 15.56 -3.67 4.58
CA ALA A 156 14.37 -4.38 4.12
C ALA A 156 14.52 -4.98 2.70
N ILE A 157 15.21 -4.25 1.82
CA ILE A 157 15.46 -4.70 0.45
C ILE A 157 16.34 -5.95 0.39
N LEU A 158 17.31 -6.09 1.30
CA LEU A 158 18.18 -7.29 1.35
C LEU A 158 17.37 -8.52 1.80
N ILE A 159 16.43 -8.34 2.73
CA ILE A 159 15.53 -9.42 3.15
C ILE A 159 14.65 -9.84 1.98
N ALA A 160 14.09 -8.87 1.24
CA ALA A 160 13.26 -9.16 0.08
C ALA A 160 14.06 -9.86 -1.04
N LEU A 161 15.30 -9.45 -1.30
CA LEU A 161 16.21 -10.10 -2.25
C LEU A 161 16.55 -11.54 -1.80
N LEU A 162 16.82 -11.74 -0.51
CA LEU A 162 17.10 -13.05 0.05
C LEU A 162 15.92 -14.01 -0.14
N VAL A 163 14.71 -13.58 0.24
CA VAL A 163 13.49 -14.40 0.08
C VAL A 163 13.26 -14.76 -1.39
N ASN A 164 13.40 -13.80 -2.30
CA ASN A 164 13.26 -14.05 -3.73
C ASN A 164 14.38 -14.99 -4.25
N GLY A 165 15.62 -14.79 -3.82
CA GLY A 165 16.75 -15.65 -4.19
C GLY A 165 16.55 -17.10 -3.73
N VAL A 166 16.09 -17.29 -2.49
CA VAL A 166 15.74 -18.63 -1.96
C VAL A 166 14.60 -19.24 -2.76
N ALA A 167 13.54 -18.50 -3.05
CA ALA A 167 12.42 -18.99 -3.85
C ALA A 167 12.88 -19.41 -5.26
N LYS A 168 13.69 -18.59 -5.93
CA LYS A 168 14.26 -18.94 -7.25
C LYS A 168 15.18 -20.17 -7.19
N SER A 169 15.95 -20.31 -6.11
CA SER A 169 16.82 -21.48 -5.91
C SER A 169 16.03 -22.79 -5.71
N LEU A 170 14.91 -22.72 -4.96
CA LEU A 170 14.08 -23.88 -4.66
C LEU A 170 13.18 -24.31 -5.82
N PHE A 171 12.61 -23.34 -6.52
CA PHE A 171 11.60 -23.60 -7.56
C PHE A 171 12.15 -23.47 -8.99
N GLY A 172 13.30 -22.80 -9.17
CA GLY A 172 13.98 -22.64 -10.46
C GLY A 172 13.08 -21.98 -11.51
N ASN A 173 13.15 -22.50 -12.74
CA ASN A 173 12.36 -22.02 -13.87
C ASN A 173 10.86 -22.42 -13.84
N ARG A 174 10.39 -23.03 -12.74
CA ARG A 174 8.97 -23.38 -12.55
C ARG A 174 8.13 -22.18 -12.04
N LEU A 175 8.78 -21.08 -11.72
CA LEU A 175 8.08 -19.85 -11.31
C LEU A 175 7.48 -19.17 -12.54
N ASP A 176 6.17 -19.30 -12.71
CA ASP A 176 5.39 -18.49 -13.63
C ASP A 176 5.18 -17.08 -13.04
N ALA A 177 4.55 -16.19 -13.81
CA ALA A 177 4.32 -14.81 -13.37
C ALA A 177 3.48 -14.72 -12.09
N MET A 178 2.50 -15.61 -11.92
CA MET A 178 1.64 -15.62 -10.73
C MET A 178 2.41 -16.08 -9.49
N SER A 179 3.21 -17.14 -9.60
CA SER A 179 4.07 -17.61 -8.51
C SER A 179 5.10 -16.56 -8.11
N THR A 180 5.67 -15.85 -9.10
CA THR A 180 6.60 -14.75 -8.84
C THR A 180 5.92 -13.60 -8.08
N LEU A 181 4.68 -13.25 -8.43
CA LEU A 181 3.89 -12.26 -7.71
C LEU A 181 3.71 -12.66 -6.23
N VAL A 182 3.34 -13.91 -5.97
CA VAL A 182 3.17 -14.43 -4.60
C VAL A 182 4.49 -14.35 -3.82
N VAL A 183 5.60 -14.73 -4.44
CA VAL A 183 6.94 -14.63 -3.82
C VAL A 183 7.27 -13.17 -3.47
N LEU A 184 6.98 -12.22 -4.35
CA LEU A 184 7.19 -10.79 -4.09
C LEU A 184 6.33 -10.29 -2.93
N VAL A 185 5.05 -10.67 -2.88
CA VAL A 185 4.14 -10.32 -1.78
C VAL A 185 4.69 -10.84 -0.44
N ILE A 186 5.15 -12.11 -0.39
CA ILE A 186 5.75 -12.70 0.81
C ILE A 186 7.05 -11.97 1.17
N ALA A 187 7.92 -11.71 0.19
CA ALA A 187 9.19 -11.04 0.40
C ALA A 187 9.01 -9.62 1.00
N ILE A 188 8.10 -8.83 0.42
CA ILE A 188 7.75 -7.49 0.91
C ILE A 188 7.09 -7.59 2.28
N GLY A 189 6.16 -8.51 2.45
CA GLY A 189 5.46 -8.69 3.70
C GLY A 189 6.38 -9.08 4.86
N LEU A 190 7.31 -10.00 4.64
CA LEU A 190 8.34 -10.36 5.61
C LEU A 190 9.34 -9.24 5.87
N SER A 191 9.47 -8.27 4.97
CA SER A 191 10.36 -7.11 5.17
C SER A 191 9.75 -6.04 6.08
N PHE A 192 8.41 -5.90 6.11
CA PHE A 192 7.74 -4.78 6.80
C PHE A 192 6.90 -5.15 8.03
N TRP A 193 6.69 -6.44 8.37
CA TRP A 193 5.85 -6.86 9.50
C TRP A 193 6.31 -6.30 10.84
N VAL A 194 7.61 -6.08 11.03
CA VAL A 194 8.19 -5.63 12.30
C VAL A 194 7.66 -4.26 12.73
N GLN A 195 7.46 -3.35 11.78
CA GLN A 195 6.92 -2.00 12.06
C GLN A 195 5.51 -2.09 12.65
N TYR A 196 4.66 -2.95 12.06
CA TYR A 196 3.32 -3.23 12.59
C TYR A 196 3.39 -3.88 13.96
N ALA A 197 4.22 -4.92 14.12
CA ALA A 197 4.33 -5.67 15.36
C ALA A 197 4.73 -4.77 16.54
N ARG A 198 5.72 -3.89 16.35
CA ARG A 198 6.16 -2.95 17.39
C ARG A 198 5.09 -1.92 17.74
N THR A 199 4.41 -1.37 16.75
CA THR A 199 3.37 -0.38 16.98
C THR A 199 2.17 -0.97 17.68
N VAL A 200 1.71 -2.14 17.20
CA VAL A 200 0.58 -2.87 17.82
C VAL A 200 0.93 -3.27 19.23
N ARG A 201 2.12 -3.84 19.45
CA ARG A 201 2.60 -4.19 20.82
C ARG A 201 2.53 -2.99 21.76
N GLY A 202 3.08 -1.84 21.34
CA GLY A 202 3.05 -0.62 22.17
C GLY A 202 1.63 -0.18 22.51
N SER A 203 0.73 -0.17 21.52
CA SER A 203 -0.69 0.18 21.73
C SER A 203 -1.39 -0.83 22.64
N VAL A 204 -1.16 -2.13 22.45
CA VAL A 204 -1.75 -3.21 23.27
C VAL A 204 -1.31 -3.14 24.72
N MET A 205 -0.04 -2.80 24.97
CA MET A 205 0.46 -2.64 26.36
C MET A 205 -0.25 -1.52 27.10
N VAL A 206 -0.71 -0.49 26.42
CA VAL A 206 -1.53 0.58 26.99
C VAL A 206 -2.97 0.11 27.17
N GLU A 207 -3.56 -0.44 26.11
CA GLU A 207 -4.99 -0.82 26.09
C GLU A 207 -5.32 -1.94 27.08
N LYS A 208 -4.45 -2.94 27.24
CA LYS A 208 -4.71 -4.09 28.14
C LYS A 208 -4.88 -3.73 29.61
N ASN A 209 -4.40 -2.56 30.03
CA ASN A 209 -4.47 -2.09 31.41
C ASN A 209 -5.71 -1.22 31.68
N LYS A 210 -6.61 -1.06 30.70
CA LYS A 210 -7.84 -0.27 30.87
C LYS A 210 -8.96 -1.08 31.53
N ASP A 211 -9.87 -0.39 32.22
CA ASP A 211 -10.94 -0.99 33.02
C ASP A 211 -11.85 -1.92 32.22
N TYR A 212 -12.13 -1.60 30.94
CA TYR A 212 -12.99 -2.45 30.12
C TYR A 212 -12.34 -3.81 29.78
N VAL A 213 -10.98 -3.87 29.74
CA VAL A 213 -10.26 -5.15 29.58
C VAL A 213 -10.29 -5.94 30.87
N ALA A 214 -10.09 -5.29 32.03
CA ALA A 214 -10.21 -5.92 33.33
C ALA A 214 -11.63 -6.48 33.55
N ALA A 215 -12.67 -5.73 33.19
CA ALA A 215 -14.05 -6.20 33.23
C ALA A 215 -14.28 -7.43 32.34
N ALA A 216 -13.74 -7.42 31.11
CA ALA A 216 -13.82 -8.55 30.19
C ALA A 216 -13.14 -9.82 30.75
N GLN A 217 -12.03 -9.66 31.48
CA GLN A 217 -11.33 -10.76 32.17
C GLN A 217 -12.15 -11.29 33.34
N LEU A 218 -12.76 -10.40 34.14
CA LEU A 218 -13.60 -10.78 35.29
C LEU A 218 -14.82 -11.60 34.90
N ILE A 219 -15.45 -11.31 33.77
CA ILE A 219 -16.58 -12.10 33.23
C ILE A 219 -16.13 -13.39 32.53
N GLY A 220 -14.81 -13.69 32.52
CA GLY A 220 -14.28 -14.96 32.02
C GLY A 220 -14.12 -15.06 30.51
N LEU A 221 -14.04 -13.94 29.77
CA LEU A 221 -13.82 -13.99 28.32
C LEU A 221 -12.41 -14.54 28.00
N PRO A 222 -12.29 -15.43 27.01
CA PRO A 222 -10.98 -15.97 26.62
C PRO A 222 -10.11 -14.90 25.96
N ALA A 223 -8.79 -14.99 26.17
CA ALA A 223 -7.80 -14.03 25.69
C ALA A 223 -7.92 -13.67 24.19
N PRO A 224 -8.12 -14.61 23.25
CA PRO A 224 -8.31 -14.28 21.83
C PRO A 224 -9.51 -13.36 21.57
N VAL A 225 -10.61 -13.56 22.28
CA VAL A 225 -11.81 -12.70 22.15
C VAL A 225 -11.52 -11.31 22.67
N ILE A 226 -10.83 -11.20 23.82
CA ILE A 226 -10.43 -9.90 24.39
C ILE A 226 -9.49 -9.18 23.40
N MET A 227 -8.48 -9.86 22.87
CA MET A 227 -7.52 -9.29 21.91
C MET A 227 -8.20 -8.79 20.65
N LEU A 228 -9.05 -9.61 20.01
CA LEU A 228 -9.61 -9.29 18.69
C LEU A 228 -10.83 -8.35 18.77
N ARG A 229 -11.66 -8.48 19.83
CA ARG A 229 -12.92 -7.75 19.91
C ARG A 229 -12.87 -6.50 20.76
N HIS A 230 -11.94 -6.44 21.73
CA HIS A 230 -11.86 -5.33 22.67
C HIS A 230 -10.58 -4.51 22.49
N VAL A 231 -9.42 -5.15 22.29
CA VAL A 231 -8.13 -4.45 22.21
C VAL A 231 -7.84 -3.98 20.78
N LEU A 232 -7.92 -4.87 19.79
CA LEU A 232 -7.55 -4.55 18.39
C LEU A 232 -8.33 -3.36 17.81
N PRO A 233 -9.66 -3.23 17.98
CA PRO A 233 -10.39 -2.08 17.42
C PRO A 233 -9.89 -0.73 17.95
N ASN A 234 -9.46 -0.69 19.23
CA ASN A 234 -8.94 0.51 19.86
C ASN A 234 -7.48 0.84 19.45
N THR A 235 -6.78 -0.10 18.81
CA THR A 235 -5.41 0.08 18.32
C THR A 235 -5.36 0.37 16.80
N MET A 236 -6.51 0.42 16.11
CA MET A 236 -6.57 0.56 14.65
C MET A 236 -6.03 1.89 14.12
N GLY A 237 -6.13 2.99 14.88
CA GLY A 237 -5.66 4.29 14.43
C GLY A 237 -4.18 4.29 14.00
N PRO A 238 -3.24 3.96 14.89
CA PRO A 238 -1.82 3.84 14.53
C PRO A 238 -1.53 2.81 13.42
N ILE A 239 -2.29 1.71 13.37
CA ILE A 239 -2.13 0.67 12.35
C ILE A 239 -2.43 1.21 10.96
N LEU A 240 -3.54 1.94 10.79
CA LEU A 240 -3.93 2.54 9.53
C LEU A 240 -2.90 3.56 9.04
N VAL A 241 -2.35 4.35 9.94
CA VAL A 241 -1.27 5.31 9.60
C VAL A 241 -0.05 4.58 9.05
N ILE A 242 0.39 3.51 9.70
CA ILE A 242 1.54 2.73 9.22
C ILE A 242 1.22 2.05 7.89
N ALA A 243 0.00 1.56 7.70
CA ALA A 243 -0.41 0.90 6.46
C ALA A 243 -0.29 1.84 5.24
N THR A 244 -0.65 3.12 5.39
CA THR A 244 -0.52 4.09 4.28
C THR A 244 0.94 4.41 3.94
N ILE A 245 1.80 4.58 4.94
CA ILE A 245 3.24 4.80 4.74
C ILE A 245 3.87 3.56 4.10
N ASN A 246 3.54 2.38 4.60
CA ASN A 246 4.08 1.13 4.08
C ASN A 246 3.58 0.80 2.67
N LEU A 247 2.45 1.33 2.21
CA LEU A 247 2.00 1.15 0.83
C LEU A 247 3.00 1.77 -0.16
N ALA A 248 3.41 3.00 0.07
CA ALA A 248 4.41 3.65 -0.78
C ALA A 248 5.78 2.94 -0.69
N LEU A 249 6.20 2.53 0.52
CA LEU A 249 7.44 1.76 0.70
C LEU A 249 7.39 0.40 0.02
N ALA A 250 6.26 -0.29 0.03
CA ALA A 250 6.06 -1.56 -0.64
C ALA A 250 6.15 -1.41 -2.16
N ILE A 251 5.53 -0.36 -2.73
CA ILE A 251 5.62 -0.04 -4.16
C ILE A 251 7.07 0.28 -4.57
N ILE A 252 7.79 1.09 -3.76
CA ILE A 252 9.20 1.38 -4.01
C ILE A 252 10.04 0.11 -3.97
N THR A 253 9.82 -0.74 -2.97
CA THR A 253 10.56 -2.01 -2.81
C THR A 253 10.28 -2.96 -3.96
N GLU A 254 9.02 -3.11 -4.37
CA GLU A 254 8.64 -3.89 -5.56
C GLU A 254 9.36 -3.37 -6.81
N ALA A 255 9.26 -2.06 -7.07
CA ALA A 255 9.87 -1.44 -8.23
C ALA A 255 11.40 -1.60 -8.24
N THR A 256 12.04 -1.49 -7.07
CA THR A 256 13.49 -1.70 -6.94
C THR A 256 13.88 -3.16 -7.18
N LEU A 257 13.14 -4.13 -6.62
CA LEU A 257 13.35 -5.55 -6.89
C LEU A 257 13.19 -5.88 -8.37
N SER A 258 12.14 -5.34 -9.00
CA SER A 258 11.87 -5.53 -10.43
C SER A 258 12.94 -4.88 -11.29
N PHE A 259 13.42 -3.70 -10.93
CA PHE A 259 14.54 -3.02 -11.60
C PHE A 259 15.86 -3.84 -11.49
N LEU A 260 16.13 -4.44 -10.35
CA LEU A 260 17.29 -5.32 -10.15
C LEU A 260 17.15 -6.71 -10.78
N GLY A 261 16.04 -7.00 -11.49
CA GLY A 261 15.79 -8.31 -12.10
C GLY A 261 15.35 -9.41 -11.11
N ALA A 262 15.07 -9.02 -9.87
CA ALA A 262 14.54 -9.90 -8.83
C ALA A 262 13.02 -9.77 -8.65
N GLY A 263 12.33 -9.06 -9.54
CA GLY A 263 10.91 -8.80 -9.49
C GLY A 263 10.10 -9.55 -10.54
N MET A 264 9.08 -8.87 -11.08
CA MET A 264 8.18 -9.43 -12.09
C MET A 264 8.91 -9.71 -13.42
N PRO A 265 8.54 -10.80 -14.12
CA PRO A 265 9.13 -11.17 -15.40
C PRO A 265 8.74 -10.20 -16.52
N ASP A 266 9.52 -10.20 -17.61
CA ASP A 266 9.30 -9.33 -18.78
C ASP A 266 8.01 -9.68 -19.55
N THR A 267 7.47 -10.87 -19.34
CA THR A 267 6.17 -11.29 -19.89
C THR A 267 4.97 -10.66 -19.19
N MET A 268 5.17 -10.18 -17.96
CA MET A 268 4.13 -9.51 -17.16
C MET A 268 4.75 -8.37 -16.35
N PRO A 269 5.25 -7.32 -17.03
CA PRO A 269 6.06 -6.30 -16.39
C PRO A 269 5.27 -5.43 -15.44
N SER A 270 5.88 -5.12 -14.28
CA SER A 270 5.49 -4.03 -13.40
C SER A 270 6.10 -2.71 -13.87
N LEU A 271 5.76 -1.58 -13.22
CA LEU A 271 6.42 -0.30 -13.52
C LEU A 271 7.95 -0.38 -13.33
N GLY A 272 8.41 -1.07 -12.29
CA GLY A 272 9.86 -1.28 -12.06
C GLY A 272 10.52 -2.11 -13.15
N THR A 273 9.86 -3.15 -13.66
CA THR A 273 10.33 -3.95 -14.80
C THR A 273 10.40 -3.11 -16.07
N LEU A 274 9.39 -2.27 -16.34
CA LEU A 274 9.40 -1.37 -17.50
C LEU A 274 10.56 -0.38 -17.44
N ILE A 275 10.86 0.18 -16.26
CA ILE A 275 12.00 1.07 -16.06
C ILE A 275 13.31 0.33 -16.34
N ARG A 276 13.45 -0.92 -15.89
CA ARG A 276 14.63 -1.75 -16.16
C ARG A 276 14.82 -2.00 -17.66
N ILE A 277 13.75 -2.40 -18.35
CA ILE A 277 13.76 -2.61 -19.80
C ILE A 277 14.18 -1.32 -20.50
N GLY A 278 13.52 -0.20 -20.22
CA GLY A 278 13.80 1.09 -20.84
C GLY A 278 15.21 1.63 -20.57
N ASN A 279 15.78 1.31 -19.40
CA ASN A 279 17.15 1.72 -19.06
C ASN A 279 18.21 1.18 -20.03
N ASN A 280 17.98 0.01 -20.62
CA ASN A 280 18.89 -0.59 -21.59
C ASN A 280 18.95 0.23 -22.91
N TYR A 281 17.92 1.00 -23.21
CA TYR A 281 17.76 1.76 -24.46
C TYR A 281 17.95 3.28 -24.27
N LEU A 282 18.15 3.73 -23.04
CA LEU A 282 18.30 5.16 -22.73
C LEU A 282 19.42 5.82 -23.52
N PHE A 283 20.59 5.16 -23.58
CA PHE A 283 21.77 5.68 -24.31
C PHE A 283 21.67 5.48 -25.84
N ALA A 284 20.71 4.69 -26.32
CA ALA A 284 20.39 4.60 -27.74
C ALA A 284 19.49 5.75 -28.23
N GLY A 285 19.10 6.66 -27.32
CA GLY A 285 18.22 7.79 -27.64
C GLY A 285 16.73 7.50 -27.44
N GLU A 286 16.36 6.31 -27.02
CA GLU A 286 14.96 5.85 -26.84
C GLU A 286 14.48 6.14 -25.40
N TRP A 287 14.65 7.37 -24.98
CA TRP A 287 14.41 7.84 -23.60
C TRP A 287 12.98 7.65 -23.10
N TRP A 288 11.99 7.62 -24.01
CA TRP A 288 10.56 7.52 -23.66
C TRP A 288 10.22 6.20 -22.99
N ILE A 289 10.95 5.10 -23.32
CA ILE A 289 10.71 3.76 -22.78
C ILE A 289 10.97 3.72 -21.26
N VAL A 290 11.90 4.53 -20.75
CA VAL A 290 12.22 4.60 -19.31
C VAL A 290 11.54 5.78 -18.63
N ALA A 291 11.45 6.94 -19.31
CA ALA A 291 11.00 8.18 -18.69
C ALA A 291 9.52 8.14 -18.29
N PHE A 292 8.63 7.65 -19.15
CA PHE A 292 7.20 7.63 -18.86
C PHE A 292 6.84 6.64 -17.76
N PRO A 293 7.31 5.38 -17.72
CA PRO A 293 7.09 4.51 -16.56
C PRO A 293 7.70 5.06 -15.28
N GLY A 294 8.89 5.71 -15.37
CA GLY A 294 9.55 6.37 -14.24
C GLY A 294 8.72 7.52 -13.67
N LEU A 295 8.17 8.39 -14.52
CA LEU A 295 7.28 9.48 -14.09
C LEU A 295 5.98 8.95 -13.48
N ALA A 296 5.40 7.91 -14.07
CA ALA A 296 4.19 7.28 -13.53
C ALA A 296 4.45 6.70 -12.12
N LEU A 297 5.55 5.98 -11.94
CA LEU A 297 5.96 5.43 -10.66
C LEU A 297 6.22 6.55 -9.62
N ALA A 298 6.97 7.58 -9.99
CA ALA A 298 7.26 8.71 -9.11
C ALA A 298 5.99 9.45 -8.67
N ALA A 299 5.07 9.69 -9.60
CA ALA A 299 3.78 10.33 -9.30
C ALA A 299 2.91 9.46 -8.38
N LEU A 300 2.86 8.15 -8.60
CA LEU A 300 2.14 7.20 -7.74
C LEU A 300 2.70 7.20 -6.31
N ILE A 301 4.03 7.10 -6.17
CA ILE A 301 4.69 7.09 -4.86
C ILE A 301 4.48 8.42 -4.14
N LEU A 302 4.69 9.55 -4.81
CA LEU A 302 4.54 10.87 -4.22
C LEU A 302 3.10 11.11 -3.75
N SER A 303 2.12 10.81 -4.59
CA SER A 303 0.70 10.99 -4.23
C SER A 303 0.29 10.09 -3.08
N SER A 304 0.74 8.83 -3.05
CA SER A 304 0.46 7.88 -1.96
C SER A 304 1.09 8.32 -0.64
N ASN A 305 2.33 8.83 -0.66
CA ASN A 305 3.01 9.36 0.53
C ASN A 305 2.29 10.60 1.10
N LEU A 306 1.95 11.57 0.25
CA LEU A 306 1.24 12.78 0.68
C LEU A 306 -0.13 12.47 1.31
N LEU A 307 -0.83 11.46 0.78
CA LEU A 307 -2.07 10.96 1.36
C LEU A 307 -1.84 10.29 2.72
N GLY A 308 -0.78 9.50 2.83
CA GLY A 308 -0.38 8.84 4.06
C GLY A 308 -0.04 9.84 5.17
N ASP A 309 0.74 10.86 4.86
CA ASP A 309 1.11 11.93 5.79
C ASP A 309 -0.12 12.70 6.28
N TRP A 310 -1.02 13.07 5.36
CA TRP A 310 -2.28 13.70 5.75
C TRP A 310 -3.12 12.80 6.67
N LEU A 311 -3.23 11.50 6.36
CA LEU A 311 -4.01 10.57 7.19
C LEU A 311 -3.41 10.44 8.60
N ARG A 312 -2.08 10.44 8.70
CA ARG A 312 -1.35 10.44 9.96
C ARG A 312 -1.72 11.67 10.81
N ASP A 313 -1.71 12.86 10.20
CA ASP A 313 -2.05 14.11 10.90
C ASP A 313 -3.52 14.15 11.28
N ALA A 314 -4.41 13.71 10.41
CA ALA A 314 -5.84 13.68 10.64
C ALA A 314 -6.28 12.68 11.73
N LEU A 315 -5.55 11.59 11.91
CA LEU A 315 -5.80 10.58 12.94
C LEU A 315 -5.06 10.83 14.26
N ASN A 316 -4.20 11.86 14.33
CA ASN A 316 -3.45 12.18 15.54
C ASN A 316 -4.31 12.95 16.54
N PRO A 317 -4.70 12.36 17.69
CA PRO A 317 -5.57 13.02 18.66
C PRO A 317 -4.90 14.19 19.40
N LYS A 318 -3.56 14.33 19.31
CA LYS A 318 -2.82 15.43 19.96
C LYS A 318 -2.84 16.74 19.16
N LEU A 319 -3.30 16.70 17.91
CA LEU A 319 -3.40 17.87 17.04
C LEU A 319 -4.84 18.41 16.94
N ARG A 320 -5.74 17.84 17.71
CA ARG A 320 -7.16 18.23 17.80
C ARG A 320 -7.44 19.05 19.05
#